data_26f9e750d07b5ebf2b6ee35401015c77
#
_entry.id   26f9e750d07b5ebf2b6ee35401015c77
#
_cell.length_a   1.000
_cell.length_b   1.000
_cell.length_c   1.000
_cell.angle_alpha   90.00
_cell.angle_beta   90.00
_cell.angle_gamma   90.00
#
_symmetry.space_group_name_H-M   'P 1'
#
loop_
_entity.id
_entity.type
_entity.pdbx_description
1 polymer ?
#
loop_
_entity_poly.entity_id
_entity_poly.type
_entity_poly.pdbx_seq_one_letter_code
_entity_poly.pdbx_strand_id
1 'polypeptide(L)'
;MTDTELLVEIRDVLATSPFVGEGHRKVWARLRRRGVCTSRKRVLRLTRGAGLLAPTAKVRKRAARLHDGTITVTVPDRLWATDATEGFTEEGRCAVFVMIDHASGEAWADAGLRMDRFAAADLLREVCSERFGSVNAAVAGGLALRYDGGPCFRSEHYQVEIDHLGIARSPAYHYEPETNGCAEKFIQTLKEQVLWIERFETFEALRARVREFARTYNESWLLERHGYRTPAETREHLLALTQTAVA
;
A
#
# COMPACT_ATOMS: atom_id res chain seq x y z
N MET A 1 21.12 -28.36 1.86
CA MET A 1 19.64 -28.42 1.79
C MET A 1 19.21 -29.07 0.50
N THR A 2 18.55 -30.18 0.57
CA THR A 2 17.96 -30.94 -0.54
C THR A 2 16.70 -30.24 -1.09
N ASP A 3 16.18 -30.71 -2.21
CA ASP A 3 14.92 -30.15 -2.75
C ASP A 3 13.71 -30.46 -1.85
N THR A 4 13.71 -31.63 -1.21
CA THR A 4 12.66 -32.01 -0.27
C THR A 4 12.65 -31.10 0.97
N GLU A 5 13.80 -30.88 1.58
CA GLU A 5 13.95 -29.96 2.73
C GLU A 5 13.53 -28.54 2.35
N LEU A 6 13.96 -28.04 1.18
CA LEU A 6 13.60 -26.72 0.72
C LEU A 6 12.08 -26.58 0.44
N LEU A 7 11.43 -27.65 -0.04
CA LEU A 7 9.99 -27.64 -0.26
C LEU A 7 9.22 -27.58 1.06
N VAL A 8 9.71 -28.18 2.13
CA VAL A 8 9.16 -28.04 3.49
C VAL A 8 9.22 -26.59 3.94
N GLU A 9 10.40 -25.95 3.82
CA GLU A 9 10.60 -24.54 4.14
C GLU A 9 9.69 -23.59 3.32
N ILE A 10 9.51 -23.88 2.01
CA ILE A 10 8.60 -23.13 1.14
C ILE A 10 7.15 -23.23 1.65
N ARG A 11 6.69 -24.43 2.02
CA ARG A 11 5.34 -24.62 2.55
C ARG A 11 5.15 -23.92 3.88
N ASP A 12 6.13 -23.97 4.76
CA ASP A 12 6.08 -23.29 6.04
C ASP A 12 6.05 -21.74 5.87
N VAL A 13 6.88 -21.21 4.97
CA VAL A 13 6.82 -19.79 4.59
C VAL A 13 5.44 -19.37 4.11
N LEU A 14 4.80 -20.17 3.25
CA LEU A 14 3.47 -19.86 2.74
C LEU A 14 2.38 -19.99 3.81
N ALA A 15 2.50 -20.97 4.70
CA ALA A 15 1.53 -21.20 5.78
C ALA A 15 1.61 -20.14 6.89
N THR A 16 2.81 -19.61 7.15
CA THR A 16 3.04 -18.61 8.19
C THR A 16 3.00 -17.16 7.68
N SER A 17 2.86 -16.95 6.36
CA SER A 17 2.71 -15.62 5.79
C SER A 17 1.35 -15.01 6.18
N PRO A 18 1.31 -13.73 6.59
CA PRO A 18 0.04 -13.03 6.83
C PRO A 18 -0.71 -12.71 5.53
N PHE A 19 -0.15 -13.06 4.36
CA PHE A 19 -0.71 -12.75 3.05
C PHE A 19 -0.97 -14.00 2.23
N VAL A 20 -2.08 -14.02 1.51
CA VAL A 20 -2.43 -15.12 0.61
C VAL A 20 -1.80 -14.92 -0.76
N GLY A 21 -1.49 -16.03 -1.44
CA GLY A 21 -1.09 -16.01 -2.84
C GLY A 21 0.25 -15.31 -3.11
N GLU A 22 1.20 -15.35 -2.19
CA GLU A 22 2.53 -14.77 -2.42
C GLU A 22 3.28 -15.53 -3.53
N GLY A 23 3.76 -14.78 -4.53
CA GLY A 23 4.52 -15.34 -5.65
C GLY A 23 5.92 -15.82 -5.24
N HIS A 24 6.51 -16.71 -6.03
CA HIS A 24 7.82 -17.32 -5.77
C HIS A 24 8.95 -16.33 -5.46
N ARG A 25 8.87 -15.08 -5.95
CA ARG A 25 9.88 -14.05 -5.65
C ARG A 25 9.81 -13.59 -4.19
N LYS A 26 8.61 -13.40 -3.65
CA LYS A 26 8.41 -13.07 -2.24
C LYS A 26 8.74 -14.26 -1.35
N VAL A 27 8.31 -15.46 -1.72
CA VAL A 27 8.69 -16.71 -1.02
C VAL A 27 10.22 -16.83 -0.92
N TRP A 28 10.93 -16.60 -2.03
CA TRP A 28 12.40 -16.59 -2.02
C TRP A 28 12.96 -15.52 -1.07
N ALA A 29 12.39 -14.32 -1.06
CA ALA A 29 12.84 -13.25 -0.17
C ALA A 29 12.61 -13.59 1.30
N ARG A 30 11.45 -14.19 1.65
CA ARG A 30 11.17 -14.67 3.00
C ARG A 30 12.12 -15.78 3.45
N LEU A 31 12.41 -16.73 2.57
CA LEU A 31 13.42 -17.77 2.83
C LEU A 31 14.78 -17.16 3.18
N ARG A 32 15.22 -16.15 2.40
CA ARG A 32 16.48 -15.45 2.69
C ARG A 32 16.47 -14.74 4.05
N ARG A 33 15.34 -14.12 4.44
CA ARG A 33 15.18 -13.48 5.76
C ARG A 33 15.26 -14.50 6.91
N ARG A 34 14.94 -15.78 6.63
CA ARG A 34 15.11 -16.91 7.56
C ARG A 34 16.51 -17.55 7.49
N GLY A 35 17.44 -16.98 6.71
CA GLY A 35 18.79 -17.51 6.56
C GLY A 35 18.93 -18.64 5.53
N VAL A 36 17.85 -18.98 4.81
CA VAL A 36 17.87 -20.03 3.79
C VAL A 36 18.45 -19.50 2.47
N CYS A 37 19.68 -19.90 2.15
CA CYS A 37 20.36 -19.51 0.90
C CYS A 37 19.95 -20.43 -0.26
N THR A 38 19.22 -19.88 -1.22
CA THR A 38 18.78 -20.60 -2.44
C THR A 38 18.57 -19.63 -3.60
N SER A 39 18.46 -20.14 -4.83
CA SER A 39 18.20 -19.31 -6.01
C SER A 39 16.71 -19.14 -6.28
N ARG A 40 16.32 -17.99 -6.86
CA ARG A 40 14.93 -17.74 -7.29
C ARG A 40 14.43 -18.80 -8.28
N LYS A 41 15.30 -19.27 -9.19
CA LYS A 41 14.97 -20.31 -10.18
C LYS A 41 14.62 -21.63 -9.51
N ARG A 42 15.37 -22.00 -8.45
CA ARG A 42 15.10 -23.22 -7.70
C ARG A 42 13.77 -23.15 -6.96
N VAL A 43 13.49 -22.01 -6.29
CA VAL A 43 12.19 -21.78 -5.64
C VAL A 43 11.04 -21.85 -6.66
N LEU A 44 11.17 -21.18 -7.82
CA LEU A 44 10.15 -21.22 -8.88
C LEU A 44 9.89 -22.65 -9.36
N ARG A 45 10.96 -23.43 -9.58
CA ARG A 45 10.84 -24.83 -10.03
C ARG A 45 10.07 -25.69 -9.03
N LEU A 46 10.42 -25.57 -7.74
CA LEU A 46 9.78 -26.33 -6.67
C LEU A 46 8.33 -25.92 -6.43
N THR A 47 8.06 -24.60 -6.37
CA THR A 47 6.67 -24.10 -6.23
C THR A 47 5.79 -24.52 -7.40
N ARG A 48 6.32 -24.52 -8.64
CA ARG A 48 5.59 -24.99 -9.82
C ARG A 48 5.31 -26.48 -9.75
N GLY A 49 6.31 -27.30 -9.43
CA GLY A 49 6.17 -28.76 -9.34
C GLY A 49 5.22 -29.20 -8.23
N ALA A 50 5.11 -28.42 -7.16
CA ALA A 50 4.23 -28.70 -6.02
C ALA A 50 2.83 -28.06 -6.13
N GLY A 51 2.50 -27.36 -7.23
CA GLY A 51 1.22 -26.68 -7.39
C GLY A 51 1.01 -25.46 -6.47
N LEU A 52 2.09 -24.85 -5.98
CA LEU A 52 2.10 -23.75 -5.02
C LEU A 52 2.32 -22.38 -5.69
N LEU A 53 2.09 -22.27 -6.99
CA LEU A 53 2.18 -20.97 -7.67
C LEU A 53 1.03 -20.05 -7.24
N ALA A 54 1.37 -18.77 -7.07
CA ALA A 54 0.36 -17.75 -6.86
C ALA A 54 -0.64 -17.71 -8.05
N PRO A 55 -1.91 -17.38 -7.81
CA PRO A 55 -2.88 -17.15 -8.87
C PRO A 55 -2.34 -16.12 -9.87
N THR A 56 -2.42 -16.44 -11.16
CA THR A 56 -1.97 -15.52 -12.19
C THR A 56 -3.08 -14.52 -12.46
N ALA A 57 -2.88 -13.26 -12.11
CA ALA A 57 -3.77 -12.20 -12.54
C ALA A 57 -3.77 -12.13 -14.08
N LYS A 58 -4.95 -12.07 -14.71
CA LYS A 58 -5.05 -11.84 -16.15
C LYS A 58 -4.32 -10.55 -16.49
N VAL A 59 -3.26 -10.64 -17.29
CA VAL A 59 -2.53 -9.47 -17.79
C VAL A 59 -3.49 -8.67 -18.67
N ARG A 60 -3.97 -7.53 -18.18
CA ARG A 60 -4.61 -6.55 -19.06
C ARG A 60 -3.55 -6.02 -20.02
N LYS A 61 -3.82 -6.05 -21.32
CA LYS A 61 -2.98 -5.36 -22.30
C LYS A 61 -2.89 -3.90 -21.86
N ARG A 62 -1.70 -3.44 -21.55
CA ARG A 62 -1.47 -2.02 -21.24
C ARG A 62 -1.68 -1.23 -22.53
N ALA A 63 -2.42 -0.14 -22.45
CA ALA A 63 -2.43 0.88 -23.50
C ALA A 63 -0.99 1.41 -23.69
N ALA A 64 -0.70 1.92 -24.90
CA ALA A 64 0.59 2.54 -25.17
C ALA A 64 0.83 3.66 -24.14
N ARG A 65 2.01 3.67 -23.50
CA ARG A 65 2.39 4.72 -22.56
C ARG A 65 2.51 6.04 -23.33
N LEU A 66 1.78 7.04 -22.89
CA LEU A 66 1.88 8.41 -23.43
C LEU A 66 3.09 9.17 -22.85
N HIS A 67 3.58 8.78 -21.68
CA HIS A 67 4.74 9.39 -21.03
C HIS A 67 5.65 8.32 -20.40
N ASP A 68 6.97 8.49 -20.58
CA ASP A 68 8.01 7.66 -19.96
C ASP A 68 8.40 8.12 -18.54
N GLY A 69 7.70 9.13 -18.00
CA GLY A 69 8.01 9.71 -16.69
C GLY A 69 7.61 8.79 -15.54
N THR A 70 8.57 8.26 -14.80
CA THR A 70 8.35 7.64 -13.51
C THR A 70 8.53 8.70 -12.42
N ILE A 71 7.49 8.92 -11.59
CA ILE A 71 7.63 9.81 -10.44
C ILE A 71 8.50 9.10 -9.42
N THR A 72 9.72 9.59 -9.26
CA THR A 72 10.67 9.05 -8.30
C THR A 72 10.80 10.01 -7.14
N VAL A 73 10.21 9.65 -5.99
CA VAL A 73 10.40 10.34 -4.73
C VAL A 73 11.26 9.45 -3.85
N THR A 74 12.35 9.99 -3.34
CA THR A 74 13.34 9.24 -2.54
C THR A 74 13.31 9.58 -1.07
N VAL A 75 12.60 10.65 -0.69
CA VAL A 75 12.49 11.10 0.70
C VAL A 75 11.05 10.87 1.18
N PRO A 76 10.86 10.15 2.30
CA PRO A 76 9.54 9.98 2.89
C PRO A 76 8.86 11.32 3.23
N ASP A 77 7.54 11.33 3.25
CA ASP A 77 6.70 12.49 3.57
C ASP A 77 6.90 13.71 2.65
N ARG A 78 7.29 13.46 1.39
CA ARG A 78 7.33 14.51 0.34
C ARG A 78 6.17 14.39 -0.64
N LEU A 79 5.69 13.20 -0.88
CA LEU A 79 4.54 12.97 -1.74
C LEU A 79 3.74 11.80 -1.20
N TRP A 80 2.51 12.06 -0.77
CA TRP A 80 1.52 11.03 -0.51
C TRP A 80 0.53 10.95 -1.65
N ALA A 81 -0.10 9.79 -1.79
CA ALA A 81 -1.22 9.57 -2.70
C ALA A 81 -2.41 9.04 -1.91
N THR A 82 -3.61 9.51 -2.24
CA THR A 82 -4.87 9.03 -1.66
C THR A 82 -5.82 8.59 -2.76
N ASP A 83 -6.66 7.63 -2.43
CA ASP A 83 -7.69 7.09 -3.30
C ASP A 83 -8.77 6.41 -2.45
N ALA A 84 -9.90 6.06 -3.06
CA ALA A 84 -10.99 5.41 -2.37
C ALA A 84 -11.60 4.27 -3.20
N THR A 85 -12.17 3.30 -2.51
CA THR A 85 -12.89 2.19 -3.13
C THR A 85 -14.13 1.83 -2.34
N GLU A 86 -15.05 1.09 -2.94
CA GLU A 86 -16.22 0.55 -2.25
C GLU A 86 -15.83 -0.67 -1.41
N GLY A 87 -16.45 -0.75 -0.21
CA GLY A 87 -16.51 -1.91 0.64
C GLY A 87 -17.95 -2.38 0.80
N PHE A 88 -18.14 -3.63 1.20
CA PHE A 88 -19.46 -4.24 1.37
C PHE A 88 -19.50 -5.01 2.69
N THR A 89 -20.62 -4.82 3.42
CA THR A 89 -20.95 -5.55 4.64
C THR A 89 -22.40 -6.02 4.53
N GLU A 90 -22.87 -6.83 5.47
CA GLU A 90 -24.29 -7.20 5.53
C GLU A 90 -25.19 -6.00 5.87
N GLU A 91 -24.63 -4.97 6.52
CA GLU A 91 -25.32 -3.70 6.79
C GLU A 91 -25.45 -2.81 5.54
N GLY A 92 -24.70 -3.11 4.47
CA GLY A 92 -24.74 -2.39 3.21
C GLY A 92 -23.39 -1.97 2.65
N ARG A 93 -23.45 -1.03 1.70
CA ARG A 93 -22.27 -0.47 1.05
C ARG A 93 -21.60 0.59 1.93
N CYS A 94 -20.29 0.55 1.98
CA CYS A 94 -19.45 1.55 2.64
C CYS A 94 -18.30 1.97 1.73
N ALA A 95 -17.48 2.90 2.17
CA ALA A 95 -16.28 3.33 1.46
C ALA A 95 -15.02 2.91 2.23
N VAL A 96 -13.95 2.63 1.50
CA VAL A 96 -12.62 2.43 2.07
C VAL A 96 -11.69 3.44 1.44
N PHE A 97 -11.10 4.29 2.27
CA PHE A 97 -10.13 5.30 1.88
C PHE A 97 -8.72 4.79 2.18
N VAL A 98 -7.79 5.12 1.31
CA VAL A 98 -6.38 4.75 1.48
C VAL A 98 -5.49 5.96 1.30
N MET A 99 -4.34 5.92 1.97
CA MET A 99 -3.26 6.87 1.77
C MET A 99 -1.93 6.12 1.74
N ILE A 100 -0.99 6.54 0.89
CA ILE A 100 0.29 5.87 0.73
C ILE A 100 1.40 6.88 0.49
N ASP A 101 2.52 6.71 1.17
CA ASP A 101 3.76 7.44 0.90
C ASP A 101 4.47 6.88 -0.33
N HIS A 102 4.76 7.74 -1.29
CA HIS A 102 5.39 7.33 -2.54
C HIS A 102 6.81 6.79 -2.37
N ALA A 103 7.57 7.34 -1.43
CA ALA A 103 8.96 6.96 -1.22
C ALA A 103 9.07 5.61 -0.53
N SER A 104 8.48 5.46 0.64
CA SER A 104 8.59 4.26 1.48
C SER A 104 7.62 3.16 1.07
N GLY A 105 6.46 3.53 0.52
CA GLY A 105 5.34 2.63 0.31
C GLY A 105 4.56 2.35 1.58
N GLU A 106 4.78 3.08 2.69
CA GLU A 106 3.91 3.01 3.86
C GLU A 106 2.50 3.43 3.48
N ALA A 107 1.52 2.72 4.02
CA ALA A 107 0.14 2.92 3.67
C ALA A 107 -0.75 2.97 4.92
N TRP A 108 -1.80 3.75 4.82
CA TRP A 108 -2.88 3.85 5.80
C TRP A 108 -4.19 3.55 5.10
N ALA A 109 -5.14 3.01 5.84
CA ALA A 109 -6.47 2.75 5.34
C ALA A 109 -7.50 2.83 6.46
N ASP A 110 -8.64 3.40 6.15
CA ASP A 110 -9.80 3.44 7.04
C ASP A 110 -11.09 3.29 6.23
N ALA A 111 -12.18 2.93 6.90
CA ALA A 111 -13.50 2.85 6.28
C ALA A 111 -14.41 3.97 6.78
N GLY A 112 -15.24 4.50 5.88
CA GLY A 112 -16.32 5.42 6.15
C GLY A 112 -17.67 4.82 5.75
N LEU A 113 -18.73 5.17 6.44
CA LEU A 113 -20.10 4.73 6.08
C LEU A 113 -20.50 5.15 4.66
N ARG A 114 -19.91 6.23 4.16
CA ARG A 114 -20.17 6.77 2.82
C ARG A 114 -18.86 7.21 2.16
N MET A 115 -18.85 7.21 0.83
CA MET A 115 -17.78 7.81 0.06
C MET A 115 -17.97 9.33 0.00
N ASP A 116 -17.68 10.00 1.10
CA ASP A 116 -17.88 11.44 1.23
C ASP A 116 -16.59 12.17 1.68
N ARG A 117 -16.71 13.51 1.66
CA ARG A 117 -15.61 14.42 2.00
C ARG A 117 -15.18 14.36 3.46
N PHE A 118 -16.08 14.00 4.36
CA PHE A 118 -15.79 13.96 5.79
C PHE A 118 -14.92 12.76 6.13
N ALA A 119 -15.31 11.58 5.67
CA ALA A 119 -14.52 10.37 5.86
C ALA A 119 -13.13 10.47 5.19
N ALA A 120 -13.04 11.12 4.02
CA ALA A 120 -11.76 11.40 3.38
C ALA A 120 -10.88 12.34 4.23
N ALA A 121 -11.46 13.40 4.80
CA ALA A 121 -10.75 14.34 5.67
C ALA A 121 -10.36 13.71 7.01
N ASP A 122 -11.18 12.84 7.57
CA ASP A 122 -10.88 12.12 8.82
C ASP A 122 -9.63 11.26 8.67
N LEU A 123 -9.51 10.48 7.58
CA LEU A 123 -8.28 9.73 7.31
C LEU A 123 -7.06 10.66 7.17
N LEU A 124 -7.18 11.77 6.43
CA LEU A 124 -6.08 12.72 6.27
C LEU A 124 -5.61 13.28 7.61
N ARG A 125 -6.53 13.68 8.47
CA ARG A 125 -6.24 14.20 9.82
C ARG A 125 -5.61 13.14 10.72
N GLU A 126 -6.15 11.91 10.70
CA GLU A 126 -5.61 10.78 11.47
C GLU A 126 -4.17 10.50 11.07
N VAL A 127 -3.88 10.43 9.77
CA VAL A 127 -2.53 10.17 9.26
C VAL A 127 -1.58 11.33 9.58
N CYS A 128 -2.01 12.58 9.44
CA CYS A 128 -1.21 13.73 9.83
C CYS A 128 -0.94 13.75 11.33
N SER A 129 -1.93 13.45 12.17
CA SER A 129 -1.75 13.35 13.62
C SER A 129 -0.76 12.26 14.01
N GLU A 130 -0.87 11.07 13.40
CA GLU A 130 0.07 9.97 13.61
C GLU A 130 1.49 10.34 13.18
N ARG A 131 1.63 10.98 12.02
CA ARG A 131 2.92 11.24 11.38
C ARG A 131 3.65 12.47 11.93
N PHE A 132 2.92 13.55 12.18
CA PHE A 132 3.47 14.84 12.59
C PHE A 132 3.12 15.24 14.04
N GLY A 133 2.36 14.37 14.75
CA GLY A 133 2.01 14.55 16.15
C GLY A 133 0.85 15.52 16.41
N SER A 134 0.30 16.16 15.38
CA SER A 134 -0.84 17.07 15.51
C SER A 134 -1.58 17.26 14.19
N VAL A 135 -2.67 18.04 14.24
CA VAL A 135 -3.40 18.55 13.07
C VAL A 135 -3.43 20.07 13.05
N ASN A 136 -2.40 20.71 13.61
CA ASN A 136 -2.28 22.16 13.65
C ASN A 136 -2.00 22.71 12.25
N ALA A 137 -2.25 24.01 12.08
CA ALA A 137 -2.00 24.70 10.83
C ALA A 137 -0.54 24.53 10.36
N ALA A 138 -0.37 24.20 9.08
CA ALA A 138 0.91 24.01 8.41
C ALA A 138 1.81 22.91 8.98
N VAL A 139 1.27 21.96 9.79
CA VAL A 139 2.04 20.86 10.41
C VAL A 139 2.70 19.94 9.38
N ALA A 140 2.10 19.78 8.21
CA ALA A 140 2.59 18.96 7.11
C ALA A 140 3.27 19.80 6.00
N GLY A 141 3.86 20.92 6.36
CA GLY A 141 4.56 21.80 5.41
C GLY A 141 5.68 21.05 4.66
N GLY A 142 5.67 21.16 3.32
CA GLY A 142 6.62 20.46 2.45
C GLY A 142 6.17 19.08 1.95
N LEU A 143 5.01 18.60 2.41
CA LEU A 143 4.31 17.44 1.86
C LEU A 143 3.43 17.88 0.68
N ALA A 144 3.39 17.08 -0.38
CA ALA A 144 2.38 17.17 -1.43
C ALA A 144 1.44 15.96 -1.34
N LEU A 145 0.15 16.19 -1.58
CA LEU A 145 -0.86 15.13 -1.62
C LEU A 145 -1.41 14.97 -3.02
N ARG A 146 -1.30 13.78 -3.56
CA ARG A 146 -1.88 13.38 -4.84
C ARG A 146 -3.21 12.70 -4.63
N TYR A 147 -4.20 13.12 -5.43
CA TYR A 147 -5.56 12.55 -5.43
C TYR A 147 -6.15 12.61 -6.84
N ASP A 148 -7.10 11.73 -7.10
CA ASP A 148 -7.84 11.71 -8.35
C ASP A 148 -8.95 12.78 -8.39
N GLY A 149 -9.70 12.82 -9.51
CA GLY A 149 -10.82 13.74 -9.70
C GLY A 149 -12.09 13.38 -8.91
N GLY A 150 -12.04 12.46 -7.95
CA GLY A 150 -13.19 12.03 -7.16
C GLY A 150 -13.89 13.17 -6.40
N PRO A 151 -15.25 13.18 -6.34
CA PRO A 151 -15.99 14.29 -5.72
C PRO A 151 -15.62 14.57 -4.26
N CYS A 152 -15.29 13.53 -3.48
CA CYS A 152 -14.89 13.66 -2.08
C CYS A 152 -13.59 14.46 -1.94
N PHE A 153 -12.60 14.21 -2.79
CA PHE A 153 -11.29 14.88 -2.78
C PHE A 153 -11.32 16.28 -3.39
N ARG A 154 -12.27 16.55 -4.31
CA ARG A 154 -12.45 17.88 -4.93
C ARG A 154 -13.35 18.81 -4.12
N SER A 155 -13.99 18.33 -3.07
CA SER A 155 -14.87 19.12 -2.24
C SER A 155 -14.14 20.28 -1.57
N GLU A 156 -14.79 21.42 -1.40
CA GLU A 156 -14.26 22.57 -0.68
C GLU A 156 -13.77 22.18 0.73
N HIS A 157 -14.55 21.38 1.45
CA HIS A 157 -14.20 20.89 2.78
C HIS A 157 -12.83 20.18 2.81
N TYR A 158 -12.60 19.25 1.88
CA TYR A 158 -11.34 18.52 1.80
C TYR A 158 -10.17 19.42 1.38
N GLN A 159 -10.43 20.37 0.46
CA GLN A 159 -9.42 21.31 0.00
C GLN A 159 -8.99 22.32 1.08
N VAL A 160 -9.94 22.78 1.88
CA VAL A 160 -9.67 23.63 3.06
C VAL A 160 -8.82 22.87 4.09
N GLU A 161 -9.09 21.58 4.31
CA GLU A 161 -8.29 20.76 5.21
C GLU A 161 -6.85 20.59 4.72
N ILE A 162 -6.64 20.33 3.43
CA ILE A 162 -5.32 20.27 2.80
C ILE A 162 -4.55 21.59 3.03
N ASP A 163 -5.19 22.71 2.76
CA ASP A 163 -4.57 24.03 2.93
C ASP A 163 -4.25 24.33 4.39
N HIS A 164 -5.17 24.00 5.32
CA HIS A 164 -4.96 24.17 6.75
C HIS A 164 -3.71 23.41 7.23
N LEU A 165 -3.56 22.16 6.80
CA LEU A 165 -2.41 21.34 7.17
C LEU A 165 -1.10 21.75 6.47
N GLY A 166 -1.14 22.70 5.53
CA GLY A 166 0.02 23.20 4.78
C GLY A 166 0.51 22.24 3.69
N ILE A 167 -0.38 21.35 3.24
CA ILE A 167 -0.07 20.32 2.23
C ILE A 167 -0.19 20.95 0.83
N ALA A 168 0.80 20.72 -0.03
CA ALA A 168 0.73 21.14 -1.42
C ALA A 168 -0.22 20.23 -2.21
N ARG A 169 -1.14 20.83 -2.98
CA ARG A 169 -2.07 20.10 -3.82
C ARG A 169 -1.36 19.56 -5.06
N SER A 170 -1.52 18.27 -5.34
CA SER A 170 -0.98 17.58 -6.51
C SER A 170 -2.08 16.76 -7.21
N PRO A 171 -3.09 17.40 -7.83
CA PRO A 171 -4.15 16.67 -8.49
C PRO A 171 -3.58 15.80 -9.62
N ALA A 172 -4.05 14.56 -9.73
CA ALA A 172 -3.73 13.70 -10.86
C ALA A 172 -4.37 14.26 -12.14
N TYR A 173 -3.63 14.25 -13.25
CA TYR A 173 -4.17 14.73 -14.52
C TYR A 173 -5.25 13.78 -15.06
N HIS A 174 -6.32 14.35 -15.61
CA HIS A 174 -7.57 13.66 -15.98
C HIS A 174 -7.42 12.54 -17.02
N TYR A 175 -6.27 12.42 -17.66
CA TYR A 175 -5.96 11.38 -18.67
C TYR A 175 -4.65 10.63 -18.43
N GLU A 176 -4.06 10.76 -17.23
CA GLU A 176 -2.82 10.09 -16.87
C GLU A 176 -3.04 9.13 -15.69
N PRO A 177 -3.58 7.91 -15.92
CA PRO A 177 -3.83 6.94 -14.86
C PRO A 177 -2.54 6.49 -14.14
N GLU A 178 -1.36 6.74 -14.73
CA GLU A 178 -0.07 6.40 -14.13
C GLU A 178 0.30 7.32 -12.94
N THR A 179 -0.40 8.44 -12.78
CA THR A 179 -0.04 9.43 -11.75
C THR A 179 -0.46 9.02 -10.33
N ASN A 180 -1.50 8.19 -10.16
CA ASN A 180 -1.97 7.68 -8.85
C ASN A 180 -1.67 6.18 -8.63
N GLY A 181 -0.80 5.60 -9.46
CA GLY A 181 -0.53 4.16 -9.50
C GLY A 181 -0.08 3.53 -8.17
N CYS A 182 0.45 4.31 -7.22
CA CYS A 182 0.80 3.80 -5.90
C CYS A 182 -0.45 3.49 -5.06
N ALA A 183 -1.40 4.43 -4.99
CA ALA A 183 -2.66 4.23 -4.26
C ALA A 183 -3.52 3.16 -4.92
N GLU A 184 -3.64 3.18 -6.26
CA GLU A 184 -4.34 2.13 -7.02
C GLU A 184 -3.75 0.73 -6.75
N LYS A 185 -2.41 0.62 -6.72
CA LYS A 185 -1.75 -0.65 -6.45
C LYS A 185 -1.98 -1.13 -5.02
N PHE A 186 -2.01 -0.22 -4.06
CA PHE A 186 -2.34 -0.58 -2.68
C PHE A 186 -3.80 -1.01 -2.55
N ILE A 187 -4.76 -0.28 -3.15
CA ILE A 187 -6.17 -0.68 -3.23
C ILE A 187 -6.33 -2.07 -3.86
N GLN A 188 -5.63 -2.35 -4.96
CA GLN A 188 -5.67 -3.66 -5.58
C GLN A 188 -5.18 -4.74 -4.59
N THR A 189 -4.10 -4.48 -3.87
CA THR A 189 -3.58 -5.40 -2.85
C THR A 189 -4.58 -5.60 -1.71
N LEU A 190 -5.18 -4.52 -1.19
CA LEU A 190 -6.21 -4.58 -0.15
C LEU A 190 -7.44 -5.39 -0.61
N LYS A 191 -7.87 -5.21 -1.85
CA LYS A 191 -8.96 -6.00 -2.44
C LYS A 191 -8.63 -7.48 -2.50
N GLU A 192 -7.45 -7.82 -3.01
CA GLU A 192 -6.99 -9.21 -3.17
C GLU A 192 -6.74 -9.91 -1.83
N GLN A 193 -6.39 -9.17 -0.78
CA GLN A 193 -6.01 -9.71 0.52
C GLN A 193 -7.13 -9.67 1.56
N VAL A 194 -8.13 -8.81 1.38
CA VAL A 194 -9.19 -8.56 2.37
C VAL A 194 -10.56 -8.48 1.70
N LEU A 195 -10.82 -7.45 0.89
CA LEU A 195 -12.18 -7.09 0.51
C LEU A 195 -12.89 -8.11 -0.39
N TRP A 196 -12.13 -8.91 -1.17
CA TRP A 196 -12.68 -9.95 -2.05
C TRP A 196 -12.71 -11.35 -1.45
N ILE A 197 -12.00 -11.56 -0.34
CA ILE A 197 -11.88 -12.92 0.24
C ILE A 197 -12.54 -13.05 1.59
N GLU A 198 -12.81 -11.94 2.27
CA GLU A 198 -13.48 -11.91 3.57
C GLU A 198 -14.91 -11.38 3.43
N ARG A 199 -15.80 -11.82 4.33
CA ARG A 199 -17.16 -11.29 4.48
C ARG A 199 -17.27 -10.59 5.81
N PHE A 200 -17.96 -9.46 5.83
CA PHE A 200 -18.10 -8.61 7.00
C PHE A 200 -19.57 -8.48 7.36
N GLU A 201 -19.91 -8.88 8.58
CA GLU A 201 -21.28 -8.72 9.12
C GLU A 201 -21.59 -7.24 9.36
N THR A 202 -20.63 -6.49 9.93
CA THR A 202 -20.83 -5.10 10.31
C THR A 202 -19.80 -4.16 9.70
N PHE A 203 -20.14 -2.89 9.61
CA PHE A 203 -19.22 -1.82 9.21
C PHE A 203 -17.98 -1.76 10.12
N GLU A 204 -18.17 -1.90 11.43
CA GLU A 204 -17.08 -1.83 12.41
C GLU A 204 -16.08 -2.99 12.22
N ALA A 205 -16.57 -4.20 11.90
CA ALA A 205 -15.71 -5.34 11.61
C ALA A 205 -14.84 -5.08 10.36
N LEU A 206 -15.43 -4.56 9.29
CA LEU A 206 -14.69 -4.17 8.08
C LEU A 206 -13.67 -3.07 8.38
N ARG A 207 -14.06 -2.02 9.10
CA ARG A 207 -13.19 -0.91 9.47
C ARG A 207 -11.98 -1.38 10.28
N ALA A 208 -12.20 -2.19 11.31
CA ALA A 208 -11.14 -2.75 12.12
C ALA A 208 -10.17 -3.57 11.27
N ARG A 209 -10.69 -4.41 10.37
CA ARG A 209 -9.90 -5.29 9.53
C ARG A 209 -9.07 -4.54 8.49
N VAL A 210 -9.62 -3.47 7.90
CA VAL A 210 -8.91 -2.62 6.93
C VAL A 210 -7.73 -1.90 7.61
N ARG A 211 -7.94 -1.37 8.82
CA ARG A 211 -6.87 -0.73 9.62
C ARG A 211 -5.80 -1.74 10.03
N GLU A 212 -6.19 -2.93 10.46
CA GLU A 212 -5.26 -4.01 10.79
C GLU A 212 -4.43 -4.42 9.57
N PHE A 213 -5.08 -4.54 8.40
CA PHE A 213 -4.38 -4.87 7.17
C PHE A 213 -3.31 -3.83 6.82
N ALA A 214 -3.61 -2.54 6.93
CA ALA A 214 -2.63 -1.48 6.64
C ALA A 214 -1.41 -1.58 7.57
N ARG A 215 -1.59 -1.87 8.86
CA ARG A 215 -0.49 -2.11 9.79
C ARG A 215 0.33 -3.34 9.41
N THR A 216 -0.33 -4.48 9.18
CA THR A 216 0.32 -5.72 8.76
C THR A 216 1.07 -5.55 7.43
N TYR A 217 0.51 -4.78 6.50
CA TYR A 217 1.15 -4.43 5.24
C TYR A 217 2.45 -3.65 5.49
N ASN A 218 2.43 -2.63 6.31
CA ASN A 218 3.61 -1.82 6.62
C ASN A 218 4.72 -2.63 7.26
N GLU A 219 4.38 -3.57 8.12
CA GLU A 219 5.34 -4.40 8.87
C GLU A 219 5.84 -5.61 8.10
N SER A 220 5.06 -6.16 7.16
CA SER A 220 5.31 -7.51 6.64
C SER A 220 5.25 -7.64 5.11
N TRP A 221 4.72 -6.67 4.36
CA TRP A 221 4.65 -6.73 2.91
C TRP A 221 6.01 -6.45 2.27
N LEU A 222 6.55 -7.40 1.51
CA LEU A 222 7.86 -7.26 0.87
C LEU A 222 7.76 -6.49 -0.45
N LEU A 223 8.45 -5.35 -0.53
CA LEU A 223 8.50 -4.48 -1.70
C LEU A 223 9.70 -4.84 -2.58
N GLU A 224 9.45 -5.41 -3.77
CA GLU A 224 10.52 -5.81 -4.70
C GLU A 224 11.38 -4.61 -5.12
N ARG A 225 10.76 -3.44 -5.36
CA ARG A 225 11.45 -2.19 -5.74
C ARG A 225 12.44 -1.69 -4.67
N HIS A 226 12.24 -2.07 -3.41
CA HIS A 226 13.09 -1.72 -2.28
C HIS A 226 13.95 -2.89 -1.77
N GLY A 227 14.27 -3.84 -2.67
CA GLY A 227 15.12 -4.99 -2.32
C GLY A 227 14.45 -5.95 -1.34
N TYR A 228 13.14 -6.05 -1.35
CA TYR A 228 12.31 -6.85 -0.45
C TYR A 228 12.36 -6.39 1.02
N ARG A 229 12.57 -5.11 1.26
CA ARG A 229 12.25 -4.49 2.55
C ARG A 229 10.74 -4.31 2.67
N THR A 230 10.25 -4.27 3.91
CA THR A 230 8.89 -3.83 4.19
C THR A 230 8.76 -2.30 4.03
N PRO A 231 7.55 -1.74 3.93
CA PRO A 231 7.37 -0.28 3.95
C PRO A 231 8.03 0.39 5.15
N ALA A 232 7.83 -0.14 6.36
CA ALA A 232 8.45 0.39 7.58
C ALA A 232 9.98 0.37 7.53
N GLU A 233 10.59 -0.78 7.18
CA GLU A 233 12.05 -0.90 6.99
C GLU A 233 12.57 0.03 5.89
N THR A 234 11.78 0.22 4.83
CA THR A 234 12.13 1.13 3.74
C THR A 234 12.17 2.57 4.22
N ARG A 235 11.16 2.98 4.99
CA ARG A 235 11.12 4.33 5.58
C ARG A 235 12.34 4.58 6.47
N GLU A 236 12.62 3.70 7.40
CA GLU A 236 13.79 3.81 8.28
C GLU A 236 15.09 3.95 7.49
N HIS A 237 15.25 3.10 6.48
CA HIS A 237 16.42 3.15 5.60
C HIS A 237 16.56 4.47 4.84
N LEU A 238 15.47 4.99 4.26
CA LEU A 238 15.48 6.23 3.50
C LEU A 238 15.74 7.46 4.40
N LEU A 239 15.19 7.48 5.60
CA LEU A 239 15.45 8.54 6.58
C LEU A 239 16.92 8.54 7.03
N ALA A 240 17.50 7.37 7.29
CA ALA A 240 18.92 7.26 7.64
C ALA A 240 19.84 7.79 6.51
N LEU A 241 19.52 7.48 5.25
CA LEU A 241 20.27 8.01 4.10
C LEU A 241 20.17 9.54 3.99
N THR A 242 19.00 10.12 4.28
CA THR A 242 18.78 11.56 4.22
C THR A 242 19.60 12.27 5.33
N GLN A 243 19.66 11.70 6.53
CA GLN A 243 20.46 12.27 7.63
C GLN A 243 21.96 12.25 7.31
N THR A 244 22.45 11.15 6.70
CA THR A 244 23.86 11.01 6.32
C THR A 244 24.29 11.97 5.19
N ALA A 245 23.36 12.37 4.32
CA ALA A 245 23.63 13.30 3.22
C ALA A 245 23.67 14.78 3.65
N VAL A 246 23.20 15.10 4.85
CA VAL A 246 23.15 16.47 5.41
C VAL A 246 24.30 16.72 6.40
N ALA A 247 24.96 15.65 6.90
CA ALA A 247 26.12 15.70 7.77
C ALA A 247 27.43 15.76 6.96
#